data_18064b17ebe2e993683b8a19e2e1a506
#
_entry.id   18064b17ebe2e993683b8a19e2e1a506
#
_cell.length_a   1.000
_cell.length_b   1.000
_cell.length_c   1.000
_cell.angle_alpha   90.00
_cell.angle_beta   90.00
_cell.angle_gamma   90.00
#
_symmetry.space_group_name_H-M   'P 1'
#
loop_
_entity.id
_entity.type
_entity.pdbx_description
1 polymer ?
#
loop_
_entity_poly.entity_id
_entity_poly.type
_entity_poly.pdbx_seq_one_letter_code
_entity_poly.pdbx_strand_id
1 'polypeptide(L)'
;MEAYRIGDHVVAADTEEDARHFYREEVGREAPAVIEELSVSLEVPAGEGKTATIRELMNKTLDERNAWLRMGVPCELHWPFIVAKLK
;
A
#
# COMPACT_ATOMS: atom_id res chain seq x y z
N MET A 1 -3.14 9.55 -0.53
CA MET A 1 -2.14 8.50 -0.22
C MET A 1 -1.16 8.37 -1.37
N GLU A 2 0.08 8.13 -1.01
CA GLU A 2 1.16 7.91 -1.97
C GLU A 2 1.59 6.45 -1.92
N ALA A 3 2.32 6.00 -2.93
CA ALA A 3 2.86 4.65 -2.98
C ALA A 3 4.38 4.70 -2.85
N TYR A 4 4.91 3.84 -2.01
CA TYR A 4 6.35 3.78 -1.72
C TYR A 4 6.86 2.36 -1.89
N ARG A 5 8.00 2.23 -2.54
CA ARG A 5 8.70 0.95 -2.63
C ARG A 5 9.66 0.83 -1.46
N ILE A 6 9.46 -0.19 -0.64
CA ILE A 6 10.34 -0.50 0.48
C ILE A 6 10.78 -1.95 0.33
N GLY A 7 12.04 -2.17 -0.05
CA GLY A 7 12.50 -3.50 -0.41
C GLY A 7 11.73 -4.03 -1.60
N ASP A 8 11.09 -5.17 -1.47
CA ASP A 8 10.26 -5.79 -2.51
C ASP A 8 8.75 -5.60 -2.26
N HIS A 9 8.38 -4.68 -1.37
CA HIS A 9 7.00 -4.35 -1.08
C HIS A 9 6.64 -2.98 -1.61
N VAL A 10 5.39 -2.83 -2.06
CA VAL A 10 4.81 -1.53 -2.39
C VAL A 10 3.80 -1.21 -1.29
N VAL A 11 4.03 -0.11 -0.60
CA VAL A 11 3.22 0.31 0.56
C VAL A 11 2.50 1.61 0.23
N ALA A 12 1.20 1.67 0.50
CA ALA A 12 0.42 2.90 0.41
C ALA A 12 0.38 3.56 1.79
N ALA A 13 0.67 4.85 1.83
CA ALA A 13 0.64 5.63 3.06
C ALA A 13 0.53 7.11 2.71
N ASP A 14 0.13 7.93 3.67
CA ASP A 14 0.04 9.37 3.45
C ASP A 14 1.42 10.04 3.38
N THR A 15 2.39 9.51 4.11
CA THR A 15 3.77 10.03 4.14
C THR A 15 4.78 8.89 4.08
N GLU A 16 6.01 9.23 3.69
CA GLU A 16 7.11 8.27 3.70
C GLU A 16 7.37 7.72 5.11
N GLU A 17 7.27 8.57 6.12
CA GLU A 17 7.48 8.18 7.50
C GLU A 17 6.45 7.15 7.96
N ASP A 18 5.18 7.36 7.60
CA ASP A 18 4.11 6.41 7.89
C ASP A 18 4.35 5.08 7.18
N ALA A 19 4.81 5.12 5.93
CA ALA A 19 5.13 3.92 5.17
C ALA A 19 6.27 3.14 5.83
N ARG A 20 7.31 3.84 6.27
CA ARG A 20 8.48 3.25 6.94
C ARG A 20 8.08 2.57 8.25
N HIS A 21 7.27 3.25 9.04
CA HIS A 21 6.79 2.72 10.32
C HIS A 21 5.93 1.47 10.11
N PHE A 22 4.99 1.54 9.17
CA PHE A 22 4.11 0.42 8.83
C PHE A 22 4.92 -0.78 8.34
N TYR A 23 5.90 -0.56 7.47
CA TYR A 23 6.76 -1.64 6.97
C TYR A 23 7.45 -2.36 8.12
N ARG A 24 8.01 -1.60 9.05
CA ARG A 24 8.72 -2.20 10.20
C ARG A 24 7.77 -3.03 11.06
N GLU A 25 6.56 -2.55 11.30
CA GLU A 25 5.57 -3.25 12.12
C GLU A 25 5.02 -4.51 11.43
N GLU A 26 4.72 -4.43 10.14
CA GLU A 26 4.09 -5.53 9.41
C GLU A 26 5.08 -6.55 8.89
N VAL A 27 6.22 -6.12 8.38
CA VAL A 27 7.22 -7.02 7.80
C VAL A 27 8.22 -7.50 8.84
N GLY A 28 8.38 -6.74 9.93
CA GLY A 28 9.29 -7.10 11.02
C GLY A 28 10.76 -6.85 10.71
N ARG A 29 11.04 -5.97 9.75
CA ARG A 29 12.40 -5.59 9.35
C ARG A 29 12.56 -4.10 9.35
N GLU A 30 13.80 -3.63 9.57
CA GLU A 30 14.12 -2.23 9.38
C GLU A 30 13.97 -1.87 7.90
N ALA A 31 13.33 -0.74 7.63
CA ALA A 31 13.24 -0.24 6.28
C ALA A 31 14.61 0.25 5.81
N PRO A 32 14.95 0.10 4.50
CA PRO A 32 16.18 0.67 3.96
C PRO A 32 16.23 2.18 4.17
N ALA A 33 17.43 2.75 4.20
CA ALA A 33 17.61 4.18 4.36
C ALA A 33 16.92 4.98 3.25
N VAL A 34 16.91 4.43 2.03
CA VAL A 34 16.27 5.06 0.88
C VAL A 34 14.97 4.34 0.55
N ILE A 35 13.89 5.09 0.51
CA ILE A 35 12.57 4.62 0.11
C ILE A 35 12.19 5.37 -1.17
N GLU A 36 11.77 4.63 -2.18
CA GLU A 36 11.41 5.21 -3.46
C GLU A 36 9.90 5.48 -3.53
N GLU A 37 9.52 6.71 -3.86
CA GLU A 37 8.13 7.03 -4.14
C GLU A 37 7.82 6.58 -5.56
N LEU A 38 6.73 5.85 -5.74
CA LEU A 38 6.33 5.30 -7.03
C LEU A 38 5.15 6.06 -7.61
N SER A 39 5.12 6.16 -8.95
CA SER A 39 3.95 6.68 -9.64
C SER A 39 2.79 5.70 -9.48
N VAL A 40 1.60 6.23 -9.19
CA VAL A 40 0.39 5.39 -9.05
C VAL A 40 -0.06 4.79 -10.38
N SER A 41 0.47 5.26 -11.50
CA SER A 41 0.18 4.67 -12.81
C SER A 41 1.11 3.50 -13.17
N LEU A 42 2.09 3.18 -12.31
CA LEU A 42 2.98 2.05 -12.51
C LEU A 42 2.20 0.73 -12.37
N GLU A 43 2.44 -0.19 -13.28
CA GLU A 43 1.87 -1.54 -13.20
C GLU A 43 2.72 -2.43 -12.30
N VAL A 44 2.05 -3.20 -11.45
CA VAL A 44 2.68 -4.11 -10.50
C VAL A 44 1.95 -5.46 -10.55
N PRO A 45 2.59 -6.54 -10.06
CA PRO A 45 1.92 -7.83 -10.00
C PRO A 45 0.64 -7.77 -9.16
N ALA A 46 -0.44 -8.33 -9.68
CA ALA A 46 -1.75 -8.37 -9.02
C ALA A 46 -2.22 -9.81 -8.73
N GLY A 47 -1.31 -10.78 -8.82
CA GLY A 47 -1.60 -12.19 -8.58
C GLY A 47 -1.97 -12.94 -9.86
N GLU A 48 -1.77 -14.25 -9.85
CA GLU A 48 -2.16 -15.15 -10.95
C GLU A 48 -1.65 -14.74 -12.34
N GLY A 49 -0.44 -14.17 -12.39
CA GLY A 49 0.15 -13.72 -13.65
C GLY A 49 -0.45 -12.44 -14.22
N LYS A 50 -1.32 -11.77 -13.46
CA LYS A 50 -1.94 -10.51 -13.86
C LYS A 50 -1.16 -9.32 -13.32
N THR A 51 -1.35 -8.17 -13.96
CA THR A 51 -0.83 -6.89 -13.48
C THR A 51 -1.99 -5.90 -13.34
N ALA A 52 -1.78 -4.91 -12.50
CA ALA A 52 -2.71 -3.81 -12.33
C ALA A 52 -1.90 -2.57 -11.96
N THR A 53 -2.46 -1.40 -12.17
CA THR A 53 -1.79 -0.17 -11.72
C THR A 53 -1.89 -0.07 -10.21
N ILE A 54 -0.91 0.61 -9.60
CA ILE A 54 -0.93 0.89 -8.17
C ILE A 54 -2.23 1.61 -7.80
N ARG A 55 -2.68 2.56 -8.64
CA ARG A 55 -3.93 3.29 -8.43
C ARG A 55 -5.14 2.36 -8.31
N GLU A 56 -5.26 1.39 -9.23
CA GLU A 56 -6.36 0.43 -9.20
C GLU A 56 -6.37 -0.37 -7.91
N LEU A 57 -5.21 -0.86 -7.49
CA LEU A 57 -5.08 -1.65 -6.26
C LEU A 57 -5.36 -0.81 -5.02
N MET A 58 -4.89 0.44 -4.99
CA MET A 58 -5.18 1.35 -3.88
C MET A 58 -6.68 1.66 -3.80
N ASN A 59 -7.30 1.97 -4.94
CA ASN A 59 -8.73 2.27 -4.98
C ASN A 59 -9.58 1.08 -4.53
N LYS A 60 -9.19 -0.12 -4.89
CA LYS A 60 -9.89 -1.33 -4.43
C LYS A 60 -9.92 -1.42 -2.91
N THR A 61 -8.79 -1.20 -2.27
CA THR A 61 -8.71 -1.22 -0.81
C THR A 61 -9.51 -0.08 -0.18
N LEU A 62 -9.41 1.12 -0.74
CA LEU A 62 -10.15 2.27 -0.23
C LEU A 62 -11.66 2.09 -0.39
N ASP A 63 -12.09 1.50 -1.50
CA ASP A 63 -13.51 1.19 -1.72
C ASP A 63 -14.03 0.17 -0.72
N GLU A 64 -13.25 -0.85 -0.40
CA GLU A 64 -13.58 -1.83 0.62
C GLU A 64 -13.73 -1.18 1.99
N ARG A 65 -12.81 -0.29 2.36
CA ARG A 65 -12.86 0.44 3.62
C ARG A 65 -14.07 1.36 3.70
N ASN A 66 -14.38 2.04 2.59
CA ASN A 66 -15.58 2.88 2.52
C ASN A 66 -16.86 2.05 2.72
N ALA A 67 -16.90 0.85 2.14
CA ALA A 67 -18.03 -0.06 2.33
C ALA A 67 -18.18 -0.47 3.79
N TRP A 68 -17.06 -0.78 4.47
CA TRP A 68 -17.08 -1.12 5.90
C TRP A 68 -17.60 0.03 6.74
N LEU A 69 -17.15 1.26 6.46
CA LEU A 69 -17.61 2.44 7.18
C LEU A 69 -19.12 2.64 7.01
N ARG A 70 -19.64 2.43 5.81
CA ARG A 70 -21.09 2.53 5.56
C ARG A 70 -21.88 1.45 6.30
N MET A 71 -21.26 0.30 6.57
CA MET A 71 -21.88 -0.78 7.33
C MET A 71 -21.71 -0.62 8.83
N GLY A 72 -21.08 0.46 9.28
CA GLY A 72 -20.84 0.70 10.68
C GLY A 72 -19.64 -0.02 11.28
N VAL A 73 -18.78 -0.61 10.44
CA VAL A 73 -17.55 -1.26 10.89
C VAL A 73 -16.47 -0.20 11.06
N PRO A 74 -15.91 -0.03 12.28
CA PRO A 74 -14.87 0.98 12.49
C PRO A 74 -13.62 0.63 11.70
N CYS A 75 -13.13 1.60 10.90
CA CYS A 75 -11.83 1.50 10.26
C CYS A 75 -11.34 2.91 9.91
N GLU A 76 -10.02 3.06 9.77
CA GLU A 76 -9.43 4.29 9.28
C GLU A 76 -9.19 4.17 7.78
N LEU A 77 -9.78 5.08 7.01
CA LEU A 77 -9.69 5.04 5.55
C LEU A 77 -8.24 5.09 5.06
N HIS A 78 -7.40 5.89 5.72
CA HIS A 78 -6.02 6.14 5.30
C HIS A 78 -4.97 5.34 6.08
N TRP A 79 -5.34 4.26 6.75
CA TRP A 79 -4.35 3.37 7.33
C TRP A 79 -3.40 2.85 6.23
N PRO A 80 -2.08 2.84 6.47
CA PRO A 80 -1.16 2.26 5.50
C PRO A 80 -1.48 0.80 5.21
N PHE A 81 -1.17 0.35 4.01
CA PHE A 81 -1.37 -1.05 3.63
C PHE A 81 -0.40 -1.47 2.53
N ILE A 82 -0.20 -2.77 2.41
CA ILE A 82 0.62 -3.32 1.34
C ILE A 82 -0.21 -3.40 0.07
N VAL A 83 0.26 -2.72 -0.98
CA VAL A 83 -0.40 -2.70 -2.29
C VAL A 83 -0.02 -3.93 -3.09
N ALA A 84 1.26 -4.27 -3.10
CA ALA A 84 1.78 -5.38 -3.89
C ALA A 84 3.12 -5.84 -3.34
N LYS A 85 3.48 -7.07 -3.69
CA LYS A 85 4.79 -7.63 -3.43
C LYS A 85 5.45 -7.87 -4.79
N LEU A 86 6.67 -7.33 -4.97
CA LEU A 86 7.34 -7.36 -6.27
C LEU A 86 8.10 -8.66 -6.53
N LYS A 87 8.17 -9.55 -5.58
CA LYS A 87 8.76 -10.87 -5.74
C LYS A 87 7.87 -11.96 -5.19
#